data_50d96848592ac12759f5738d62f51374
#
_entry.id   50d96848592ac12759f5738d62f51374
#
_cell.length_a   1.000
_cell.length_b   1.000
_cell.length_c   1.000
_cell.angle_alpha   90.00
_cell.angle_beta   90.00
_cell.angle_gamma   90.00
#
_symmetry.space_group_name_H-M   'P 1'
#
loop_
_entity.id
_entity.type
_entity.pdbx_description
1 polymer ?
#
loop_
_entity_poly.entity_id
_entity_poly.type
_entity_poly.pdbx_seq_one_letter_code
_entity_poly.pdbx_strand_id
1 'polypeptide(L)'
;MLAPGASEDVTITVPKSELRTYDANNAKTYIVDAGDYYFTAATDSHNAVNNILAAKGYTVENTNGRMTENGNTDLVWKWTNDTLDTTTFSTGANGTAITNLFDESDPNKSSDAPGSVTWMSRSDWTGTIPTAPAQLTANETLAASLAFTKYDGSEANSVEMPTLGAKNGLTLASMIGKDFDDPEWDTLLDQLTYSEMVNTITLGFHNTAAAASIGKTATKDENGPQGLTAALTGGASAMCYTSEDVMAATFNVDLINEVGRCIGEDCLAMGYSGLYGPGINMHRTAYCGRNFEYYSEDPFVAGTICAAEVQGIQSKGVY
;
A
#
# COMPACT_ATOMS: atom_id res chain seq x y z
N MET A 1 -4.74 29.46 -10.93
CA MET A 1 -4.06 29.77 -12.22
C MET A 1 -3.58 31.20 -12.18
N LEU A 2 -2.30 31.44 -12.49
CA LEU A 2 -1.76 32.78 -12.60
C LEU A 2 -2.18 33.41 -13.93
N ALA A 3 -2.40 34.75 -13.90
CA ALA A 3 -2.61 35.48 -15.15
C ALA A 3 -1.29 35.53 -15.97
N PRO A 4 -1.35 35.73 -17.30
CA PRO A 4 -0.14 35.88 -18.12
C PRO A 4 0.79 36.95 -17.59
N GLY A 5 2.06 36.63 -17.31
CA GLY A 5 3.07 37.55 -16.76
C GLY A 5 3.00 37.75 -15.24
N ALA A 6 2.05 37.15 -14.52
CA ALA A 6 2.00 37.16 -13.07
C ALA A 6 2.97 36.13 -12.47
N SER A 7 3.52 36.44 -11.30
CA SER A 7 4.32 35.55 -10.47
C SER A 7 3.76 35.46 -9.06
N GLU A 8 4.01 34.36 -8.39
CA GLU A 8 3.60 34.14 -7.01
C GLU A 8 4.73 33.45 -6.26
N ASP A 9 4.99 33.87 -5.04
CA ASP A 9 5.93 33.23 -4.15
C ASP A 9 5.24 32.06 -3.43
N VAL A 10 5.79 30.84 -3.57
CA VAL A 10 5.27 29.65 -2.92
C VAL A 10 6.24 29.21 -1.82
N THR A 11 5.74 29.10 -0.60
CA THR A 11 6.51 28.52 0.52
C THR A 11 6.10 27.07 0.73
N ILE A 12 7.07 26.16 0.64
CA ILE A 12 6.87 24.73 0.91
C ILE A 12 7.61 24.37 2.20
N THR A 13 6.88 23.88 3.19
CA THR A 13 7.46 23.36 4.42
C THR A 13 7.58 21.85 4.34
N VAL A 14 8.82 21.35 4.40
CA VAL A 14 9.10 19.90 4.44
C VAL A 14 9.44 19.52 5.89
N PRO A 15 8.55 18.83 6.62
CA PRO A 15 8.85 18.38 7.96
C PRO A 15 9.93 17.30 7.92
N LYS A 16 10.78 17.23 8.96
CA LYS A 16 11.85 16.23 9.05
C LYS A 16 11.31 14.79 8.98
N SER A 17 10.06 14.57 9.35
CA SER A 17 9.37 13.29 9.21
C SER A 17 9.30 12.76 7.78
N GLU A 18 9.27 13.65 6.77
CA GLU A 18 9.25 13.24 5.36
C GLU A 18 10.61 12.79 4.83
N LEU A 19 11.67 13.02 5.60
CA LEU A 19 13.04 12.60 5.27
C LEU A 19 13.40 11.25 5.89
N ARG A 20 12.51 10.67 6.70
CA ARG A 20 12.76 9.39 7.34
C ARG A 20 12.68 8.24 6.34
N THR A 21 13.55 7.27 6.53
CA THR A 21 13.56 6.00 5.80
C THR A 21 13.48 4.84 6.80
N TYR A 22 12.97 3.69 6.36
CA TYR A 22 12.93 2.51 7.22
C TYR A 22 14.22 1.69 7.02
N ASP A 23 15.00 1.53 8.09
CA ASP A 23 16.19 0.67 8.11
C ASP A 23 15.83 -0.75 8.55
N ALA A 24 15.58 -1.62 7.59
CA ALA A 24 15.18 -3.00 7.84
C ALA A 24 16.32 -3.88 8.39
N ASN A 25 17.57 -3.49 8.18
CA ASN A 25 18.72 -4.35 8.47
C ASN A 25 19.37 -4.09 9.83
N ASN A 26 19.51 -2.82 10.22
CA ASN A 26 20.25 -2.44 11.41
C ASN A 26 19.33 -1.94 12.52
N ALA A 27 18.74 -0.75 12.35
CA ALA A 27 17.91 -0.14 13.39
C ALA A 27 16.51 -0.78 13.49
N LYS A 28 16.03 -1.43 12.45
CA LYS A 28 14.70 -2.06 12.33
C LYS A 28 13.55 -1.10 12.68
N THR A 29 13.75 0.17 12.36
CA THR A 29 12.81 1.26 12.62
C THR A 29 13.03 2.39 11.61
N TYR A 30 12.23 3.47 11.70
CA TYR A 30 12.47 4.67 10.91
C TYR A 30 13.64 5.46 11.44
N ILE A 31 14.52 5.84 10.53
CA ILE A 31 15.74 6.60 10.80
C ILE A 31 15.78 7.86 9.92
N VAL A 32 16.61 8.82 10.29
CA VAL A 32 17.09 9.87 9.37
C VAL A 32 18.59 9.74 9.26
N ASP A 33 19.05 9.38 8.07
CA ASP A 33 20.47 9.15 7.81
C ASP A 33 21.32 10.39 8.03
N ALA A 34 22.57 10.18 8.41
CA ALA A 34 23.58 11.23 8.33
C ALA A 34 23.96 11.44 6.87
N GLY A 35 24.15 12.70 6.47
CA GLY A 35 24.54 13.05 5.11
C GLY A 35 23.79 14.25 4.54
N ASP A 36 23.97 14.44 3.25
CA ASP A 36 23.42 15.56 2.51
C ASP A 36 22.05 15.21 1.91
N TYR A 37 21.08 16.06 2.17
CA TYR A 37 19.74 16.05 1.58
C TYR A 37 19.62 17.20 0.60
N TYR A 38 19.10 16.93 -0.59
CA TYR A 38 18.97 17.90 -1.66
C TYR A 38 17.51 18.14 -1.99
N PHE A 39 17.14 19.41 -2.13
CA PHE A 39 15.81 19.85 -2.52
C PHE A 39 15.94 20.70 -3.76
N THR A 40 15.03 20.55 -4.72
CA THR A 40 15.06 21.32 -5.95
C THR A 40 13.64 21.61 -6.43
N ALA A 41 13.49 22.69 -7.17
CA ALA A 41 12.30 22.98 -7.96
C ALA A 41 12.63 22.82 -9.44
N ALA A 42 11.72 22.21 -10.20
CA ALA A 42 11.91 21.97 -11.63
C ALA A 42 10.56 21.86 -12.34
N THR A 43 10.58 21.86 -13.66
CA THR A 43 9.37 21.70 -14.49
C THR A 43 8.82 20.28 -14.51
N ASP A 44 9.68 19.30 -14.21
CA ASP A 44 9.37 17.89 -14.17
C ASP A 44 10.43 17.13 -13.35
N SER A 45 10.16 15.86 -13.05
CA SER A 45 11.03 15.02 -12.23
C SER A 45 12.40 14.74 -12.85
N HIS A 46 12.49 14.66 -14.19
CA HIS A 46 13.75 14.45 -14.89
C HIS A 46 14.68 15.67 -14.75
N ASN A 47 14.14 16.87 -14.94
CA ASN A 47 14.88 18.11 -14.73
C ASN A 47 15.27 18.31 -13.25
N ALA A 48 14.42 17.87 -12.31
CA ALA A 48 14.77 17.86 -10.90
C ALA A 48 16.01 16.99 -10.62
N VAL A 49 16.09 15.80 -11.21
CA VAL A 49 17.28 14.93 -11.11
C VAL A 49 18.50 15.57 -11.74
N ASN A 50 18.38 16.18 -12.92
CA ASN A 50 19.48 16.91 -13.58
C ASN A 50 20.03 18.04 -12.69
N ASN A 51 19.15 18.82 -12.06
CA ASN A 51 19.55 19.89 -11.14
C ASN A 51 20.37 19.34 -9.95
N ILE A 52 19.89 18.29 -9.31
CA ILE A 52 20.58 17.67 -8.16
C ILE A 52 21.91 17.05 -8.58
N LEU A 53 21.95 16.36 -9.71
CA LEU A 53 23.19 15.79 -10.23
C LEU A 53 24.24 16.86 -10.54
N ALA A 54 23.82 17.99 -11.13
CA ALA A 54 24.70 19.13 -11.36
C ALA A 54 25.24 19.72 -10.05
N ALA A 55 24.39 19.86 -9.01
CA ALA A 55 24.83 20.32 -7.69
C ALA A 55 25.81 19.34 -7.01
N LYS A 56 25.79 18.07 -7.40
CA LYS A 56 26.76 17.04 -6.97
C LYS A 56 28.01 16.96 -7.85
N GLY A 57 28.15 17.85 -8.85
CA GLY A 57 29.31 17.94 -9.73
C GLY A 57 29.28 17.01 -10.95
N TYR A 58 28.11 16.45 -11.26
CA TYR A 58 27.93 15.66 -12.48
C TYR A 58 27.59 16.55 -13.67
N THR A 59 27.95 16.09 -14.86
CA THR A 59 27.70 16.77 -16.16
C THR A 59 27.18 15.76 -17.17
N VAL A 60 26.67 16.24 -18.30
CA VAL A 60 26.24 15.37 -19.41
C VAL A 60 27.40 14.46 -19.85
N GLU A 61 28.63 14.99 -19.89
CA GLU A 61 29.79 14.26 -20.38
C GLU A 61 30.24 13.13 -19.43
N ASN A 62 30.13 13.33 -18.10
CA ASN A 62 30.62 12.35 -17.13
C ASN A 62 29.59 11.37 -16.62
N THR A 63 28.35 11.43 -17.12
CA THR A 63 27.23 10.55 -16.72
C THR A 63 26.88 9.49 -17.77
N ASN A 64 27.64 9.36 -18.86
CA ASN A 64 27.36 8.40 -19.94
C ASN A 64 25.93 8.48 -20.47
N GLY A 65 25.42 9.69 -20.69
CA GLY A 65 24.09 9.95 -21.22
C GLY A 65 22.93 9.82 -20.20
N ARG A 66 23.22 9.67 -18.90
CA ARG A 66 22.19 9.67 -17.85
C ARG A 66 21.63 11.06 -17.58
N MET A 67 22.46 12.10 -17.70
CA MET A 67 21.97 13.48 -17.81
C MET A 67 21.78 13.80 -19.28
N THR A 68 20.59 14.30 -19.62
CA THR A 68 20.28 14.72 -21.01
C THR A 68 20.60 16.18 -21.26
N GLU A 69 20.70 16.97 -20.20
CA GLU A 69 21.07 18.38 -20.23
C GLU A 69 21.74 18.79 -18.92
N ASN A 70 22.43 19.90 -18.91
CA ASN A 70 23.01 20.47 -17.70
C ASN A 70 21.90 21.00 -16.80
N GLY A 71 21.92 20.59 -15.54
CA GLY A 71 20.96 21.07 -14.55
C GLY A 71 21.25 22.49 -14.07
N ASN A 72 20.25 23.12 -13.47
CA ASN A 72 20.36 24.43 -12.85
C ASN A 72 20.62 24.30 -11.35
N THR A 73 21.87 24.60 -10.93
CA THR A 73 22.29 24.53 -9.51
C THR A 73 21.67 25.62 -8.65
N ASP A 74 21.21 26.74 -9.24
CA ASP A 74 20.56 27.84 -8.50
C ASP A 74 19.18 27.45 -7.98
N LEU A 75 18.60 26.36 -8.51
CA LEU A 75 17.34 25.79 -8.06
C LEU A 75 17.51 24.69 -7.01
N VAL A 76 18.73 24.47 -6.51
CA VAL A 76 19.04 23.40 -5.55
C VAL A 76 19.39 23.98 -4.19
N TRP A 77 18.70 23.53 -3.17
CA TRP A 77 19.06 23.78 -1.79
C TRP A 77 19.55 22.48 -1.14
N LYS A 78 20.61 22.56 -0.35
CA LYS A 78 21.20 21.43 0.38
C LYS A 78 21.05 21.64 1.89
N TRP A 79 20.60 20.60 2.56
CA TRP A 79 20.62 20.47 4.01
C TRP A 79 21.49 19.27 4.40
N THR A 80 22.34 19.44 5.41
CA THR A 80 23.18 18.36 5.92
C THR A 80 22.69 17.93 7.30
N ASN A 81 22.43 16.64 7.48
CA ASN A 81 22.20 16.02 8.76
C ASN A 81 23.52 15.42 9.26
N ASP A 82 24.08 15.97 10.32
CA ASP A 82 25.45 15.60 10.77
C ASP A 82 25.49 14.24 11.47
N THR A 83 24.37 13.74 11.97
CA THR A 83 24.33 12.51 12.77
C THR A 83 23.15 11.63 12.39
N LEU A 84 23.39 10.30 12.36
CA LEU A 84 22.34 9.31 12.20
C LEU A 84 21.34 9.40 13.38
N ASP A 85 20.07 9.61 13.06
CA ASP A 85 18.98 9.65 14.05
C ASP A 85 18.16 8.35 13.97
N THR A 86 18.31 7.50 14.96
CA THR A 86 17.60 6.21 15.06
C THR A 86 16.50 6.22 16.11
N THR A 87 16.20 7.37 16.73
CA THR A 87 15.33 7.47 17.89
C THR A 87 14.10 8.33 17.69
N THR A 88 14.22 9.46 17.00
CA THR A 88 13.11 10.44 16.85
C THR A 88 11.86 9.82 16.25
N PHE A 89 12.00 8.88 15.31
CA PHE A 89 10.89 8.23 14.61
C PHE A 89 10.79 6.74 14.90
N SER A 90 11.32 6.29 16.04
CA SER A 90 11.34 4.87 16.43
C SER A 90 10.04 4.39 17.10
N THR A 91 9.10 5.30 17.35
CA THR A 91 7.80 4.98 17.98
C THR A 91 6.65 5.50 17.14
N GLY A 92 5.54 4.77 17.13
CA GLY A 92 4.28 5.21 16.54
C GLY A 92 3.59 6.30 17.36
N ALA A 93 2.52 6.86 16.80
CA ALA A 93 1.75 7.92 17.46
C ALA A 93 1.13 7.49 18.81
N ASN A 94 0.91 6.20 19.00
CA ASN A 94 0.43 5.61 20.26
C ASN A 94 1.56 5.28 21.27
N GLY A 95 2.80 5.65 20.97
CA GLY A 95 3.97 5.36 21.81
C GLY A 95 4.52 3.93 21.69
N THR A 96 3.94 3.09 20.84
CA THR A 96 4.45 1.73 20.61
C THR A 96 5.72 1.77 19.78
N ALA A 97 6.73 0.98 20.16
CA ALA A 97 7.96 0.86 19.38
C ALA A 97 7.68 0.30 18.00
N ILE A 98 8.28 0.91 16.98
CA ILE A 98 8.22 0.42 15.60
C ILE A 98 9.27 -0.67 15.44
N THR A 99 8.84 -1.84 14.98
CA THR A 99 9.68 -3.01 14.72
C THR A 99 9.44 -3.53 13.31
N ASN A 100 10.33 -4.40 12.81
CA ASN A 100 10.10 -5.07 11.54
C ASN A 100 9.14 -6.25 11.71
N LEU A 101 7.87 -6.03 11.43
CA LEU A 101 6.84 -7.07 11.48
C LEU A 101 6.99 -8.13 10.37
N PHE A 102 7.78 -7.85 9.33
CA PHE A 102 8.00 -8.74 8.18
C PHE A 102 9.38 -9.40 8.19
N ASP A 103 10.11 -9.33 9.30
CA ASP A 103 11.47 -9.87 9.38
C ASP A 103 11.48 -11.39 9.09
N GLU A 104 10.52 -12.12 9.64
CA GLU A 104 10.39 -13.58 9.44
C GLU A 104 9.88 -13.95 8.03
N SER A 105 9.26 -13.00 7.32
CA SER A 105 8.78 -13.19 5.95
C SER A 105 9.85 -12.91 4.90
N ASP A 106 11.03 -12.44 5.28
CA ASP A 106 12.12 -12.19 4.35
C ASP A 106 12.77 -13.52 3.94
N PRO A 107 12.66 -13.94 2.66
CA PRO A 107 13.24 -15.20 2.21
C PRO A 107 14.76 -15.28 2.40
N ASN A 108 15.46 -14.14 2.46
CA ASN A 108 16.90 -14.09 2.69
C ASN A 108 17.29 -14.35 4.16
N LYS A 109 16.34 -14.31 5.08
CA LYS A 109 16.53 -14.63 6.49
C LYS A 109 16.14 -16.06 6.84
N SER A 110 15.55 -16.77 5.87
CA SER A 110 15.25 -18.20 6.04
C SER A 110 16.50 -19.00 6.38
N SER A 111 16.42 -19.83 7.40
CA SER A 111 17.51 -20.77 7.77
C SER A 111 17.82 -21.77 6.66
N ASP A 112 16.86 -22.06 5.79
CA ASP A 112 16.97 -23.05 4.74
C ASP A 112 17.71 -22.54 3.50
N ALA A 113 17.64 -21.25 3.24
CA ALA A 113 18.30 -20.64 2.08
C ALA A 113 18.67 -19.16 2.36
N PRO A 114 19.56 -18.89 3.31
CA PRO A 114 19.92 -17.52 3.67
C PRO A 114 20.59 -16.83 2.48
N GLY A 115 20.17 -15.58 2.19
CA GLY A 115 20.74 -14.82 1.09
C GLY A 115 20.42 -15.34 -0.31
N SER A 116 19.37 -16.17 -0.48
CA SER A 116 19.01 -16.80 -1.75
C SER A 116 18.44 -15.83 -2.79
N VAL A 117 17.95 -14.67 -2.35
CA VAL A 117 17.35 -13.66 -3.23
C VAL A 117 18.24 -12.43 -3.32
N THR A 118 18.61 -12.04 -4.54
CA THR A 118 19.23 -10.75 -4.79
C THR A 118 18.14 -9.71 -5.04
N TRP A 119 17.95 -8.81 -4.08
CA TRP A 119 17.00 -7.73 -4.23
C TRP A 119 17.49 -6.72 -5.26
N MET A 120 16.57 -6.18 -6.05
CA MET A 120 16.88 -5.08 -6.96
C MET A 120 17.40 -3.88 -6.18
N SER A 121 18.53 -3.35 -6.61
CA SER A 121 19.16 -2.17 -6.00
C SER A 121 19.31 -1.04 -7.02
N ARG A 122 18.96 0.17 -6.59
CA ARG A 122 19.18 1.38 -7.38
C ARG A 122 20.64 1.87 -7.33
N SER A 123 21.41 1.41 -6.35
CA SER A 123 22.82 1.82 -6.22
C SER A 123 23.68 1.32 -7.38
N ASP A 124 23.40 0.13 -7.86
CA ASP A 124 24.16 -0.55 -8.93
C ASP A 124 23.30 -1.31 -9.94
N TRP A 125 21.97 -1.26 -9.76
CA TRP A 125 20.97 -1.98 -10.56
C TRP A 125 21.12 -3.51 -10.53
N THR A 126 21.80 -4.04 -9.52
CA THR A 126 21.91 -5.50 -9.32
C THR A 126 20.54 -6.12 -9.16
N GLY A 127 20.31 -7.26 -9.80
CA GLY A 127 19.04 -7.98 -9.74
C GLY A 127 17.90 -7.41 -10.57
N THR A 128 18.11 -6.29 -11.30
CA THR A 128 17.05 -5.63 -12.07
C THR A 128 16.62 -6.44 -13.30
N ILE A 129 17.58 -7.02 -14.03
CA ILE A 129 17.31 -7.80 -15.24
C ILE A 129 18.05 -9.13 -15.13
N PRO A 130 17.37 -10.23 -14.83
CA PRO A 130 17.99 -11.54 -14.85
C PRO A 130 18.39 -11.90 -16.28
N THR A 131 19.62 -12.34 -16.46
CA THR A 131 20.14 -12.80 -17.76
C THR A 131 19.68 -14.18 -18.17
N ALA A 132 19.12 -14.94 -17.22
CA ALA A 132 18.52 -16.23 -17.43
C ALA A 132 17.39 -16.47 -16.41
N PRO A 133 16.39 -17.30 -16.72
CA PRO A 133 15.40 -17.70 -15.73
C PRO A 133 16.09 -18.35 -14.52
N ALA A 134 15.76 -17.85 -13.33
CA ALA A 134 16.21 -18.50 -12.10
C ALA A 134 15.49 -19.84 -11.97
N GLN A 135 16.24 -20.93 -11.87
CA GLN A 135 15.70 -22.21 -11.44
C GLN A 135 16.05 -22.42 -9.97
N LEU A 136 15.03 -22.42 -9.14
CA LEU A 136 15.18 -22.73 -7.73
C LEU A 136 14.72 -24.16 -7.51
N THR A 137 15.57 -24.98 -6.89
CA THR A 137 15.22 -26.34 -6.48
C THR A 137 14.88 -26.28 -5.00
N ALA A 138 13.65 -26.69 -4.64
CA ALA A 138 13.26 -26.80 -3.26
C ALA A 138 14.16 -27.83 -2.55
N ASN A 139 14.69 -27.46 -1.38
CA ASN A 139 15.34 -28.43 -0.53
C ASN A 139 14.31 -29.38 0.11
N GLU A 140 14.77 -30.46 0.78
CA GLU A 140 13.88 -31.45 1.37
C GLU A 140 12.94 -30.85 2.43
N THR A 141 13.42 -29.90 3.25
CA THR A 141 12.62 -29.22 4.27
C THR A 141 11.49 -28.41 3.64
N LEU A 142 11.81 -27.61 2.62
CA LEU A 142 10.80 -26.82 1.91
C LEU A 142 9.81 -27.72 1.17
N ALA A 143 10.29 -28.77 0.51
CA ALA A 143 9.43 -29.73 -0.17
C ALA A 143 8.47 -30.43 0.81
N ALA A 144 8.96 -30.79 2.00
CA ALA A 144 8.13 -31.39 3.05
C ALA A 144 7.09 -30.40 3.61
N SER A 145 7.47 -29.13 3.80
CA SER A 145 6.53 -28.09 4.29
C SER A 145 5.44 -27.73 3.26
N LEU A 146 5.73 -27.88 1.97
CA LEU A 146 4.79 -27.64 0.87
C LEU A 146 3.98 -28.89 0.52
N ALA A 147 4.31 -30.06 1.08
CA ALA A 147 3.58 -31.29 0.81
C ALA A 147 2.14 -31.17 1.35
N PHE A 148 1.17 -31.43 0.49
CA PHE A 148 -0.22 -31.43 0.89
C PHE A 148 -0.48 -32.57 1.87
N THR A 149 -0.79 -32.22 3.10
CA THR A 149 -1.29 -33.16 4.11
C THR A 149 -2.80 -33.03 4.17
N LYS A 150 -3.49 -34.14 3.89
CA LYS A 150 -4.94 -34.18 4.04
C LYS A 150 -5.28 -34.00 5.52
N TYR A 151 -6.08 -33.00 5.84
CA TYR A 151 -6.63 -32.85 7.19
C TYR A 151 -7.47 -34.07 7.54
N ASP A 152 -7.14 -34.73 8.63
CA ASP A 152 -7.79 -35.97 9.07
C ASP A 152 -8.86 -35.77 10.16
N GLY A 153 -9.00 -34.54 10.64
CA GLY A 153 -9.98 -34.17 11.66
C GLY A 153 -9.59 -34.56 13.09
N SER A 154 -8.41 -35.16 13.29
CA SER A 154 -8.02 -35.67 14.61
C SER A 154 -7.88 -34.58 15.67
N GLU A 155 -7.40 -33.38 15.27
CA GLU A 155 -7.24 -32.22 16.16
C GLU A 155 -8.60 -31.64 16.58
N ALA A 156 -9.62 -31.71 15.73
CA ALA A 156 -10.96 -31.19 16.02
C ALA A 156 -11.61 -31.89 17.24
N ASN A 157 -11.25 -33.12 17.52
CA ASN A 157 -11.81 -33.87 18.65
C ASN A 157 -11.29 -33.39 20.01
N SER A 158 -10.23 -32.58 20.04
CA SER A 158 -9.63 -32.03 21.26
C SER A 158 -10.03 -30.58 21.55
N VAL A 159 -10.76 -29.95 20.63
CA VAL A 159 -11.17 -28.56 20.74
C VAL A 159 -12.58 -28.48 21.33
N GLU A 160 -12.75 -27.68 22.38
CA GLU A 160 -14.07 -27.39 22.93
C GLU A 160 -14.89 -26.61 21.90
N MET A 161 -16.14 -27.05 21.71
CA MET A 161 -17.04 -26.37 20.78
C MET A 161 -17.40 -24.98 21.32
N PRO A 162 -17.36 -23.93 20.47
CA PRO A 162 -17.80 -22.61 20.90
C PRO A 162 -19.28 -22.57 21.19
N THR A 163 -19.73 -21.63 22.00
CA THR A 163 -21.14 -21.32 22.18
C THR A 163 -21.76 -20.87 20.86
N LEU A 164 -22.92 -21.43 20.50
CA LEU A 164 -23.60 -21.12 19.26
C LEU A 164 -25.06 -20.78 19.49
N GLY A 165 -25.59 -19.81 18.76
CA GLY A 165 -27.02 -19.49 18.72
C GLY A 165 -27.58 -18.89 20.01
N ALA A 166 -26.72 -18.31 20.86
CA ALA A 166 -27.13 -17.59 22.06
C ALA A 166 -28.11 -16.44 21.72
N LYS A 167 -28.92 -16.04 22.67
CA LYS A 167 -29.93 -14.97 22.50
C LYS A 167 -29.54 -13.76 23.36
N ASN A 168 -28.40 -13.20 23.13
CA ASN A 168 -27.86 -12.08 23.91
C ASN A 168 -28.44 -10.72 23.49
N GLY A 169 -29.08 -10.64 22.31
CA GLY A 169 -29.71 -9.41 21.82
C GLY A 169 -28.75 -8.33 21.30
N LEU A 170 -27.48 -8.66 21.13
CA LEU A 170 -26.49 -7.75 20.53
C LEU A 170 -26.60 -7.75 19.02
N THR A 171 -26.21 -6.62 18.42
CA THR A 171 -26.08 -6.48 16.97
C THR A 171 -24.67 -5.98 16.62
N LEU A 172 -24.23 -6.24 15.41
CA LEU A 172 -22.94 -5.71 14.94
C LEU A 172 -22.91 -4.16 15.04
N ALA A 173 -24.03 -3.50 14.79
CA ALA A 173 -24.16 -2.06 14.93
C ALA A 173 -24.00 -1.58 16.40
N SER A 174 -24.36 -2.37 17.38
CA SER A 174 -24.18 -2.01 18.80
C SER A 174 -22.69 -2.05 19.23
N MET A 175 -21.83 -2.62 18.40
CA MET A 175 -20.39 -2.71 18.66
C MET A 175 -19.59 -1.51 18.12
N ILE A 176 -20.23 -0.57 17.45
CA ILE A 176 -19.57 0.63 16.94
C ILE A 176 -18.91 1.41 18.09
N GLY A 177 -17.62 1.67 17.97
CA GLY A 177 -16.81 2.40 18.96
C GLY A 177 -16.30 1.56 20.13
N LYS A 178 -16.58 0.25 20.15
CA LYS A 178 -15.97 -0.68 21.11
C LYS A 178 -14.52 -0.96 20.74
N ASP A 179 -13.69 -1.10 21.77
CA ASP A 179 -12.32 -1.55 21.58
C ASP A 179 -12.27 -2.98 21.04
N PHE A 180 -11.22 -3.33 20.33
CA PHE A 180 -11.04 -4.66 19.75
C PHE A 180 -11.09 -5.77 20.80
N ASP A 181 -10.55 -5.52 21.99
CA ASP A 181 -10.50 -6.47 23.11
C ASP A 181 -11.72 -6.37 24.07
N ASP A 182 -12.78 -5.65 23.68
CA ASP A 182 -14.00 -5.55 24.51
C ASP A 182 -14.66 -6.93 24.62
N PRO A 183 -14.94 -7.45 25.84
CA PRO A 183 -15.51 -8.78 26.03
C PRO A 183 -16.93 -8.94 25.46
N GLU A 184 -17.61 -7.86 25.10
CA GLU A 184 -18.91 -7.96 24.42
C GLU A 184 -18.78 -8.57 23.01
N TRP A 185 -17.58 -8.55 22.39
CA TRP A 185 -17.37 -9.25 21.13
C TRP A 185 -17.60 -10.74 21.24
N ASP A 186 -17.12 -11.39 22.31
CA ASP A 186 -17.38 -12.82 22.55
C ASP A 186 -18.88 -13.06 22.74
N THR A 187 -19.55 -12.19 23.49
CA THR A 187 -21.00 -12.25 23.71
C THR A 187 -21.79 -12.09 22.39
N LEU A 188 -21.33 -11.23 21.48
CA LEU A 188 -21.92 -11.09 20.14
C LEU A 188 -21.67 -12.34 19.30
N LEU A 189 -20.44 -12.87 19.28
CA LEU A 189 -20.06 -14.03 18.50
C LEU A 189 -20.79 -15.30 18.93
N ASP A 190 -21.09 -15.46 20.21
CA ASP A 190 -21.89 -16.56 20.75
C ASP A 190 -23.29 -16.67 20.11
N GLN A 191 -23.79 -15.57 19.53
CA GLN A 191 -25.11 -15.56 18.86
C GLN A 191 -25.05 -16.21 17.47
N LEU A 192 -23.86 -16.31 16.84
CA LEU A 192 -23.73 -16.89 15.50
C LEU A 192 -24.19 -18.35 15.49
N THR A 193 -24.87 -18.72 14.43
CA THR A 193 -25.18 -20.11 14.14
C THR A 193 -24.02 -20.77 13.39
N TYR A 194 -23.93 -22.09 13.46
CA TYR A 194 -22.96 -22.84 12.67
C TYR A 194 -23.03 -22.51 11.17
N SER A 195 -24.24 -22.40 10.62
CA SER A 195 -24.42 -22.08 9.20
C SER A 195 -23.93 -20.68 8.84
N GLU A 196 -24.12 -19.68 9.71
CA GLU A 196 -23.61 -18.33 9.49
C GLU A 196 -22.09 -18.30 9.50
N MET A 197 -21.45 -19.00 10.43
CA MET A 197 -19.99 -19.13 10.48
C MET A 197 -19.45 -19.81 9.23
N VAL A 198 -20.02 -20.94 8.80
CA VAL A 198 -19.65 -21.62 7.58
C VAL A 198 -19.82 -20.72 6.36
N ASN A 199 -20.94 -20.00 6.25
CA ASN A 199 -21.18 -19.09 5.13
C ASN A 199 -20.20 -17.94 5.11
N THR A 200 -19.83 -17.38 6.27
CA THR A 200 -18.82 -16.31 6.35
C THR A 200 -17.46 -16.76 5.80
N ILE A 201 -17.10 -18.03 6.02
CA ILE A 201 -15.83 -18.61 5.53
C ILE A 201 -15.93 -18.99 4.05
N THR A 202 -17.04 -19.62 3.64
CA THR A 202 -17.15 -20.29 2.32
C THR A 202 -17.69 -19.39 1.21
N LEU A 203 -18.48 -18.36 1.56
CA LEU A 203 -19.05 -17.40 0.62
C LEU A 203 -18.26 -16.08 0.51
N GLY A 204 -17.00 -16.10 0.93
CA GLY A 204 -16.04 -15.04 0.65
C GLY A 204 -15.83 -14.87 -0.88
N PHE A 205 -14.86 -14.09 -1.31
CA PHE A 205 -14.61 -13.69 -2.70
C PHE A 205 -15.63 -12.66 -3.22
N HIS A 206 -15.22 -11.42 -3.28
CA HIS A 206 -16.01 -10.27 -3.77
C HIS A 206 -17.39 -10.12 -3.11
N ASN A 207 -17.56 -10.66 -1.94
CA ASN A 207 -18.75 -10.45 -1.11
C ASN A 207 -18.53 -10.94 0.32
N THR A 208 -19.42 -10.55 1.23
CA THR A 208 -19.50 -11.12 2.57
C THR A 208 -20.91 -11.59 2.84
N ALA A 209 -21.03 -12.78 3.47
CA ALA A 209 -22.34 -13.35 3.80
C ALA A 209 -23.08 -12.51 4.87
N ALA A 210 -24.41 -12.54 4.82
CA ALA A 210 -25.22 -12.05 5.92
C ALA A 210 -25.11 -12.97 7.14
N ALA A 211 -25.20 -12.39 8.34
CA ALA A 211 -25.37 -13.10 9.61
C ALA A 211 -26.53 -12.46 10.38
N ALA A 212 -27.72 -13.02 10.18
CA ALA A 212 -28.95 -12.44 10.70
C ALA A 212 -29.01 -12.43 12.23
N SER A 213 -28.37 -13.41 12.89
CA SER A 213 -28.30 -13.53 14.34
C SER A 213 -27.64 -12.34 15.03
N ILE A 214 -26.74 -11.62 14.31
CA ILE A 214 -26.04 -10.42 14.79
C ILE A 214 -26.40 -9.16 13.99
N GLY A 215 -27.42 -9.22 13.13
CA GLY A 215 -27.85 -8.09 12.32
C GLY A 215 -26.85 -7.66 11.23
N LYS A 216 -25.88 -8.52 10.86
CA LYS A 216 -24.95 -8.25 9.76
C LYS A 216 -25.63 -8.47 8.41
N THR A 217 -25.61 -7.46 7.55
CA THR A 217 -26.08 -7.56 6.16
C THR A 217 -25.02 -8.21 5.26
N ALA A 218 -25.43 -8.76 4.13
CA ALA A 218 -24.50 -9.14 3.07
C ALA A 218 -23.93 -7.89 2.39
N THR A 219 -22.69 -7.99 1.93
CA THR A 219 -22.04 -6.96 1.10
C THR A 219 -21.61 -7.54 -0.23
N LYS A 220 -21.46 -6.69 -1.22
CA LYS A 220 -20.87 -7.01 -2.52
C LYS A 220 -19.73 -6.06 -2.79
N ASP A 221 -18.62 -6.62 -3.23
CA ASP A 221 -17.41 -5.88 -3.56
C ASP A 221 -17.05 -6.17 -5.02
N GLU A 222 -16.39 -5.24 -5.68
CA GLU A 222 -15.98 -5.44 -7.06
C GLU A 222 -14.59 -4.83 -7.33
N ASN A 223 -13.95 -5.25 -8.40
CA ASN A 223 -12.68 -4.68 -8.83
C ASN A 223 -12.86 -3.28 -9.42
N GLY A 224 -11.80 -2.50 -9.39
CA GLY A 224 -11.78 -1.27 -10.12
C GLY A 224 -10.81 -0.23 -9.63
N PRO A 225 -9.49 -0.40 -9.86
CA PRO A 225 -8.55 0.67 -9.61
C PRO A 225 -8.88 1.94 -10.40
N GLN A 226 -9.25 1.81 -11.69
CA GLN A 226 -9.68 2.92 -12.56
C GLN A 226 -11.20 3.04 -12.70
N GLY A 227 -11.95 2.72 -11.67
CA GLY A 227 -13.41 2.66 -11.71
C GLY A 227 -13.94 1.24 -11.76
N LEU A 228 -15.18 1.09 -11.34
CA LEU A 228 -15.84 -0.20 -11.15
C LEU A 228 -15.82 -1.07 -12.41
N THR A 229 -15.24 -2.25 -12.32
CA THR A 229 -15.23 -3.24 -13.41
C THR A 229 -15.59 -4.63 -12.90
N ALA A 230 -16.57 -5.24 -13.51
CA ALA A 230 -17.06 -6.58 -13.18
C ALA A 230 -16.42 -7.68 -14.05
N ALA A 231 -15.19 -7.51 -14.48
CA ALA A 231 -14.51 -8.42 -15.39
C ALA A 231 -14.37 -9.86 -14.87
N LEU A 232 -14.29 -10.02 -13.54
CA LEU A 232 -14.15 -11.33 -12.89
C LEU A 232 -15.49 -11.92 -12.45
N THR A 233 -16.44 -11.08 -12.07
CA THR A 233 -17.73 -11.52 -11.52
C THR A 233 -18.83 -11.64 -12.58
N GLY A 234 -18.61 -11.08 -13.76
CA GLY A 234 -19.59 -11.06 -14.86
C GLY A 234 -20.75 -10.10 -14.61
N GLY A 235 -20.64 -9.19 -13.66
CA GLY A 235 -21.61 -8.13 -13.39
C GLY A 235 -21.52 -6.98 -14.38
N ALA A 236 -22.14 -5.85 -14.06
CA ALA A 236 -22.04 -4.63 -14.85
C ALA A 236 -20.81 -3.81 -14.45
N SER A 237 -20.15 -3.19 -15.43
CA SER A 237 -19.08 -2.21 -15.23
C SER A 237 -19.65 -0.80 -15.32
N ALA A 238 -19.04 0.13 -14.60
CA ALA A 238 -19.36 1.55 -14.64
C ALA A 238 -18.40 2.31 -15.57
N MET A 239 -18.19 3.60 -15.32
CA MET A 239 -17.24 4.42 -16.04
C MET A 239 -15.81 3.93 -15.82
N CYS A 240 -15.01 3.91 -16.89
CA CYS A 240 -13.59 3.73 -16.82
C CYS A 240 -12.91 5.10 -16.76
N TYR A 241 -12.23 5.38 -15.66
CA TYR A 241 -11.45 6.60 -15.48
C TYR A 241 -10.04 6.41 -16.07
N THR A 242 -9.21 7.45 -16.02
CA THR A 242 -7.83 7.35 -16.46
C THR A 242 -7.00 6.51 -15.50
N SER A 243 -5.80 6.09 -15.94
CA SER A 243 -4.88 5.31 -15.10
C SER A 243 -4.32 6.13 -13.95
N GLU A 244 -3.97 5.46 -12.85
CA GLU A 244 -3.50 6.08 -11.61
C GLU A 244 -2.18 6.83 -11.79
N ASP A 245 -1.29 6.38 -12.66
CA ASP A 245 -0.06 7.09 -13.00
C ASP A 245 -0.34 8.44 -13.68
N VAL A 246 -1.36 8.52 -14.54
CA VAL A 246 -1.83 9.79 -15.14
C VAL A 246 -2.51 10.66 -14.08
N MET A 247 -3.31 10.08 -13.18
CA MET A 247 -3.91 10.81 -12.06
C MET A 247 -2.82 11.44 -11.18
N ALA A 248 -1.80 10.67 -10.83
CA ALA A 248 -0.69 11.16 -10.01
C ALA A 248 0.13 12.27 -10.70
N ALA A 249 0.30 12.18 -12.03
CA ALA A 249 1.01 13.20 -12.81
C ALA A 249 0.31 14.57 -12.82
N THR A 250 -0.95 14.65 -12.38
CA THR A 250 -1.65 15.94 -12.19
C THR A 250 -1.16 16.71 -10.98
N PHE A 251 -0.61 16.03 -9.96
CA PHE A 251 -0.30 16.58 -8.63
C PHE A 251 -1.50 17.32 -7.98
N ASN A 252 -2.72 17.01 -8.39
CA ASN A 252 -3.92 17.72 -7.98
C ASN A 252 -4.81 16.86 -7.08
N VAL A 253 -4.57 16.97 -5.77
CA VAL A 253 -5.26 16.23 -4.72
C VAL A 253 -6.78 16.44 -4.76
N ASP A 254 -7.23 17.68 -4.99
CA ASP A 254 -8.67 18.00 -5.02
C ASP A 254 -9.38 17.34 -6.20
N LEU A 255 -8.74 17.33 -7.38
CA LEU A 255 -9.27 16.64 -8.56
C LEU A 255 -9.40 15.14 -8.30
N ILE A 256 -8.39 14.53 -7.68
CA ILE A 256 -8.40 13.09 -7.42
C ILE A 256 -9.44 12.72 -6.35
N ASN A 257 -9.65 13.56 -5.34
CA ASN A 257 -10.75 13.37 -4.40
C ASN A 257 -12.11 13.38 -5.12
N GLU A 258 -12.31 14.29 -6.10
CA GLU A 258 -13.55 14.31 -6.89
C GLU A 258 -13.71 13.07 -7.77
N VAL A 259 -12.62 12.56 -8.38
CA VAL A 259 -12.62 11.27 -9.09
C VAL A 259 -13.07 10.14 -8.15
N GLY A 260 -12.51 10.06 -6.95
CA GLY A 260 -12.92 9.10 -5.94
C GLY A 260 -14.41 9.21 -5.58
N ARG A 261 -14.94 10.41 -5.46
CA ARG A 261 -16.37 10.63 -5.23
C ARG A 261 -17.23 10.11 -6.38
N CYS A 262 -16.81 10.33 -7.61
CA CYS A 262 -17.52 9.80 -8.79
C CYS A 262 -17.50 8.26 -8.82
N ILE A 263 -16.34 7.64 -8.53
CA ILE A 263 -16.22 6.17 -8.42
C ILE A 263 -17.15 5.64 -7.31
N GLY A 264 -17.21 6.31 -6.15
CA GLY A 264 -18.12 5.95 -5.08
C GLY A 264 -19.60 6.01 -5.49
N GLU A 265 -20.00 7.04 -6.25
CA GLU A 265 -21.37 7.12 -6.80
C GLU A 265 -21.66 5.99 -7.80
N ASP A 266 -20.70 5.65 -8.65
CA ASP A 266 -20.82 4.51 -9.57
C ASP A 266 -21.03 3.20 -8.80
N CYS A 267 -20.28 2.97 -7.72
CA CYS A 267 -20.46 1.80 -6.86
C CYS A 267 -21.87 1.73 -6.26
N LEU A 268 -22.38 2.84 -5.74
CA LEU A 268 -23.74 2.91 -5.17
C LEU A 268 -24.80 2.66 -6.23
N ALA A 269 -24.66 3.29 -7.43
CA ALA A 269 -25.60 3.12 -8.52
C ALA A 269 -25.66 1.66 -9.01
N MET A 270 -24.52 0.94 -8.95
CA MET A 270 -24.41 -0.46 -9.35
C MET A 270 -24.71 -1.46 -8.23
N GLY A 271 -24.94 -0.97 -7.00
CA GLY A 271 -25.29 -1.79 -5.82
C GLY A 271 -24.10 -2.51 -5.19
N TYR A 272 -22.91 -1.93 -5.28
CA TYR A 272 -21.69 -2.43 -4.63
C TYR A 272 -21.37 -1.65 -3.35
N SER A 273 -20.90 -2.36 -2.34
CA SER A 273 -20.58 -1.82 -1.01
C SER A 273 -19.09 -1.55 -0.82
N GLY A 274 -18.26 -2.24 -1.58
CA GLY A 274 -16.81 -2.19 -1.48
C GLY A 274 -16.13 -2.25 -2.85
N LEU A 275 -14.91 -1.74 -2.90
CA LEU A 275 -14.10 -1.68 -4.10
C LEU A 275 -12.70 -2.25 -3.84
N TYR A 276 -12.23 -3.15 -4.70
CA TYR A 276 -10.84 -3.55 -4.77
C TYR A 276 -10.07 -2.51 -5.60
N GLY A 277 -9.70 -1.46 -4.95
CA GLY A 277 -9.02 -0.30 -5.50
C GLY A 277 -8.96 0.85 -4.49
N PRO A 278 -8.22 1.91 -4.81
CA PRO A 278 -7.23 1.99 -5.89
C PRO A 278 -5.99 1.12 -5.64
N GLY A 279 -5.16 0.90 -6.66
CA GLY A 279 -3.86 0.23 -6.54
C GLY A 279 -2.81 1.19 -5.99
N ILE A 280 -2.08 0.78 -4.93
CA ILE A 280 -1.08 1.65 -4.29
C ILE A 280 0.33 1.04 -4.28
N ASN A 281 0.57 0.01 -5.06
CA ASN A 281 1.90 -0.56 -5.18
C ASN A 281 2.85 0.46 -5.80
N MET A 282 4.04 0.59 -5.25
CA MET A 282 5.04 1.46 -5.83
C MET A 282 5.62 0.85 -7.11
N HIS A 283 5.86 1.66 -8.13
CA HIS A 283 6.59 1.25 -9.31
C HIS A 283 8.03 0.86 -8.93
N ARG A 284 8.46 -0.34 -9.31
CA ARG A 284 9.81 -0.84 -9.06
C ARG A 284 10.54 -1.28 -10.31
N THR A 285 9.82 -1.82 -11.28
CA THR A 285 10.35 -2.29 -12.57
C THR A 285 9.36 -2.04 -13.68
N ALA A 286 9.88 -1.74 -14.88
CA ALA A 286 9.06 -1.57 -16.09
C ALA A 286 8.38 -2.87 -16.57
N TYR A 287 8.82 -4.03 -16.06
CA TYR A 287 8.27 -5.33 -16.46
C TYR A 287 6.98 -5.73 -15.72
N CYS A 288 6.51 -4.94 -14.79
CA CYS A 288 5.22 -5.18 -14.16
C CYS A 288 4.09 -4.80 -15.12
N GLY A 289 3.25 -5.76 -15.50
CA GLY A 289 2.11 -5.54 -16.39
C GLY A 289 0.97 -4.72 -15.78
N ARG A 290 1.04 -4.39 -14.49
CA ARG A 290 0.03 -3.64 -13.75
C ARG A 290 0.50 -2.26 -13.29
N ASN A 291 1.62 -1.75 -13.82
CA ASN A 291 2.12 -0.42 -13.43
C ASN A 291 1.11 0.71 -13.70
N PHE A 292 0.24 0.55 -14.68
CA PHE A 292 -0.79 1.53 -15.02
C PHE A 292 -1.83 1.77 -13.91
N GLU A 293 -2.02 0.80 -13.02
CA GLU A 293 -2.96 0.90 -11.90
C GLU A 293 -2.29 1.28 -10.57
N TYR A 294 -1.07 1.84 -10.64
CA TYR A 294 -0.32 2.33 -9.48
C TYR A 294 0.12 3.77 -9.74
N TYR A 295 0.15 4.59 -8.70
CA TYR A 295 0.32 6.04 -8.86
C TYR A 295 1.76 6.47 -9.19
N SER A 296 2.76 5.91 -8.52
CA SER A 296 4.14 6.41 -8.62
C SER A 296 5.17 5.43 -8.08
N GLU A 297 6.44 5.68 -8.40
CA GLU A 297 7.58 5.09 -7.70
C GLU A 297 7.93 5.85 -6.40
N ASP A 298 7.41 7.08 -6.24
CA ASP A 298 7.58 7.89 -5.05
C ASP A 298 6.48 7.58 -4.03
N PRO A 299 6.81 7.07 -2.83
CA PRO A 299 5.84 6.70 -1.81
C PRO A 299 5.05 7.90 -1.28
N PHE A 300 5.62 9.11 -1.28
CA PHE A 300 4.91 10.32 -0.85
C PHE A 300 3.82 10.70 -1.85
N VAL A 301 4.14 10.76 -3.13
CA VAL A 301 3.16 11.03 -4.19
C VAL A 301 2.09 9.96 -4.21
N ALA A 302 2.47 8.67 -4.22
CA ALA A 302 1.54 7.56 -4.22
C ALA A 302 0.58 7.62 -3.01
N GLY A 303 1.12 7.81 -1.81
CA GLY A 303 0.32 7.88 -0.59
C GLY A 303 -0.63 9.07 -0.54
N THR A 304 -0.16 10.26 -0.95
CA THR A 304 -0.97 11.49 -0.94
C THR A 304 -2.13 11.43 -1.93
N ILE A 305 -1.87 11.00 -3.15
CA ILE A 305 -2.89 10.90 -4.21
C ILE A 305 -3.88 9.78 -3.91
N CYS A 306 -3.39 8.59 -3.52
CA CYS A 306 -4.26 7.49 -3.11
C CYS A 306 -5.18 7.86 -1.94
N ALA A 307 -4.65 8.53 -0.91
CA ALA A 307 -5.46 8.94 0.22
C ALA A 307 -6.62 9.87 -0.19
N ALA A 308 -6.39 10.76 -1.15
CA ALA A 308 -7.43 11.65 -1.67
C ALA A 308 -8.53 10.87 -2.40
N GLU A 309 -8.17 9.90 -3.23
CA GLU A 309 -9.13 9.05 -3.93
C GLU A 309 -9.94 8.20 -2.97
N VAL A 310 -9.26 7.51 -2.03
CA VAL A 310 -9.92 6.69 -0.99
C VAL A 310 -10.90 7.54 -0.16
N GLN A 311 -10.51 8.75 0.25
CA GLN A 311 -11.41 9.65 0.96
C GLN A 311 -12.65 10.01 0.13
N GLY A 312 -12.46 10.24 -1.16
CA GLY A 312 -13.56 10.47 -2.10
C GLY A 312 -14.53 9.29 -2.14
N ILE A 313 -14.03 8.08 -2.37
CA ILE A 313 -14.81 6.84 -2.44
C ILE A 313 -15.55 6.62 -1.11
N GLN A 314 -14.84 6.68 0.00
CA GLN A 314 -15.39 6.44 1.34
C GLN A 314 -16.40 7.50 1.77
N SER A 315 -16.33 8.73 1.24
CA SER A 315 -17.32 9.78 1.48
C SER A 315 -18.74 9.39 1.02
N LYS A 316 -18.85 8.37 0.17
CA LYS A 316 -20.10 7.79 -0.32
C LYS A 316 -20.54 6.55 0.47
N GLY A 317 -19.79 6.15 1.49
CA GLY A 317 -20.07 4.95 2.28
C GLY A 317 -19.62 3.64 1.62
N VAL A 318 -18.83 3.70 0.58
CA VAL A 318 -18.16 2.55 -0.07
C VAL A 318 -16.82 2.32 0.62
N TYR A 319 -16.47 1.06 0.94
CA TYR A 319 -15.20 0.69 1.60
C TYR A 319 -14.21 0.04 0.66
#